data_09238d70540e2371df7a3cacf39d80e5
#
_entry.id   09238d70540e2371df7a3cacf39d80e5
#
_cell.length_a   1.000
_cell.length_b   1.000
_cell.length_c   1.000
_cell.angle_alpha   90.00
_cell.angle_beta   90.00
_cell.angle_gamma   90.00
#
_symmetry.space_group_name_H-M   'P 1'
#
loop_
_entity.id
_entity.type
_entity.pdbx_description
1 polymer ?
#
loop_
_entity_poly.entity_id
_entity_poly.type
_entity_poly.pdbx_seq_one_letter_code
_entity_poly.pdbx_strand_id
1 'polypeptide(L)'
;MRSTRLMAAFGAMALALTVAACGGGDEDSGSGSTGGTASGIVGKASGEKKLVIGVKADQPGLGLQTGGTYTGFDIEIAKIIAKGLGVPDTGIEWKTTVSANREPFIQQGQVDMVVATYTINDERKKVVNFAGPYYTAGQDLLVPVDSTITGPEALAGKKVCSVSGSTPAKRIQTDYKDAQLQQFDSYSKCVTALAGGQVDAVTTDDIILAGYAAQDQYAGKFKVVGKKFSEEPYGIGLKKDDTEGCNRINEILKASATDGSYKAAWDSTLGKSGTAAPELDTAALTHCPTS
;
A
#
# COMPACT_ATOMS: atom_id res chain seq x y z
N MET A 1 -64.84 3.78 12.56
CA MET A 1 -65.62 3.02 13.56
C MET A 1 -64.65 2.29 14.45
N ARG A 2 -64.72 2.61 15.77
CA ARG A 2 -64.24 1.86 16.97
C ARG A 2 -62.77 1.46 17.00
N SER A 3 -61.83 2.15 17.66
CA SER A 3 -61.65 2.38 19.12
C SER A 3 -61.74 1.12 19.97
N THR A 4 -60.58 0.72 20.55
CA THR A 4 -60.53 0.31 21.96
C THR A 4 -59.13 0.48 22.53
N ARG A 5 -59.04 1.23 23.61
CA ARG A 5 -57.90 1.42 24.57
C ARG A 5 -57.99 0.35 25.65
N LEU A 6 -56.88 0.03 26.31
CA LEU A 6 -56.76 -0.29 27.75
C LEU A 6 -55.23 -0.45 28.01
N MET A 7 -54.56 0.45 28.77
CA MET A 7 -54.35 0.61 30.22
C MET A 7 -53.72 -0.60 30.89
N ALA A 8 -52.40 -0.51 31.22
CA ALA A 8 -51.78 -0.09 32.49
C ALA A 8 -51.69 -1.19 33.56
N ALA A 9 -50.51 -1.47 34.03
CA ALA A 9 -50.26 -1.77 35.46
C ALA A 9 -48.78 -1.58 35.83
N PHE A 10 -48.61 -0.79 36.88
CA PHE A 10 -47.40 -0.48 37.66
C PHE A 10 -46.91 -1.70 38.44
N GLY A 11 -45.59 -1.79 38.68
CA GLY A 11 -44.97 -2.68 39.64
C GLY A 11 -43.60 -2.21 40.04
N ALA A 12 -43.53 -1.39 41.07
CA ALA A 12 -42.31 -0.99 41.75
C ALA A 12 -42.07 -1.87 42.96
N MET A 13 -40.80 -2.33 43.17
CA MET A 13 -40.32 -2.83 44.50
C MET A 13 -38.81 -2.90 44.45
N ALA A 14 -38.08 -1.99 44.97
CA ALA A 14 -37.52 -1.78 46.30
C ALA A 14 -36.28 -2.60 46.64
N LEU A 15 -35.19 -1.82 46.82
CA LEU A 15 -33.96 -1.92 47.62
C LEU A 15 -33.66 -3.20 48.43
N ALA A 16 -32.40 -3.64 48.33
CA ALA A 16 -31.64 -4.08 49.47
C ALA A 16 -30.13 -3.77 49.26
N LEU A 17 -29.62 -2.83 50.03
CA LEU A 17 -28.21 -2.58 50.34
C LEU A 17 -27.75 -3.64 51.34
N THR A 18 -26.60 -4.28 51.09
CA THR A 18 -25.77 -4.89 52.15
C THR A 18 -24.34 -4.42 51.99
N VAL A 19 -23.94 -3.55 52.91
CA VAL A 19 -22.55 -3.23 53.24
C VAL A 19 -22.03 -4.30 54.17
N ALA A 20 -20.89 -4.89 53.87
CA ALA A 20 -20.06 -5.59 54.86
C ALA A 20 -18.60 -5.21 54.63
N ALA A 21 -18.02 -4.64 55.65
CA ALA A 21 -16.67 -4.10 55.70
C ALA A 21 -15.69 -5.11 56.30
N CYS A 22 -14.40 -4.87 55.96
CA CYS A 22 -13.17 -5.13 56.70
C CYS A 22 -12.66 -6.56 56.91
N GLY A 23 -11.40 -6.73 56.46
CA GLY A 23 -10.46 -7.71 56.97
C GLY A 23 -9.20 -7.85 56.12
N GLY A 24 -8.17 -7.12 56.43
CA GLY A 24 -6.74 -7.16 56.54
C GLY A 24 -5.90 -8.17 55.71
N GLY A 25 -4.86 -7.61 55.10
CA GLY A 25 -3.48 -8.16 55.09
C GLY A 25 -3.18 -9.18 53.99
N ASP A 26 -2.45 -8.75 52.96
CA ASP A 26 -1.04 -9.11 52.72
C ASP A 26 -0.60 -8.56 51.37
N GLU A 27 0.57 -7.94 51.39
CA GLU A 27 1.25 -7.41 50.20
C GLU A 27 1.72 -8.58 49.33
N ASP A 28 1.16 -8.70 48.11
CA ASP A 28 1.82 -9.42 47.05
C ASP A 28 1.98 -8.46 45.85
N SER A 29 3.23 -8.05 45.62
CA SER A 29 3.64 -7.19 44.51
C SER A 29 3.52 -7.97 43.20
N GLY A 30 2.30 -8.19 42.78
CA GLY A 30 1.99 -8.63 41.43
C GLY A 30 2.18 -7.45 40.45
N SER A 31 3.32 -7.42 39.78
CA SER A 31 3.55 -6.57 38.59
C SER A 31 2.44 -6.86 37.59
N GLY A 32 1.37 -6.11 37.70
CA GLY A 32 0.30 -6.07 36.72
C GLY A 32 0.85 -5.44 35.43
N SER A 33 1.31 -6.29 34.52
CA SER A 33 1.46 -5.92 33.12
C SER A 33 0.10 -5.39 32.68
N THR A 34 -0.04 -4.07 32.62
CA THR A 34 -1.13 -3.42 31.88
C THR A 34 -0.96 -3.77 30.41
N GLY A 35 -1.46 -4.92 30.02
CA GLY A 35 -1.64 -5.29 28.62
C GLY A 35 -2.66 -4.31 28.04
N GLY A 36 -2.16 -3.15 27.57
CA GLY A 36 -2.96 -2.29 26.73
C GLY A 36 -3.46 -3.13 25.56
N THR A 37 -4.77 -3.16 25.35
CA THR A 37 -5.35 -3.82 24.17
C THR A 37 -4.73 -3.17 22.94
N ALA A 38 -3.94 -3.94 22.18
CA ALA A 38 -3.33 -3.47 20.95
C ALA A 38 -4.41 -2.84 20.06
N SER A 39 -4.14 -1.69 19.51
CA SER A 39 -5.07 -0.92 18.66
C SER A 39 -4.70 -1.03 17.19
N GLY A 40 -5.47 -0.38 16.32
CA GLY A 40 -5.17 -0.30 14.90
C GLY A 40 -5.00 -1.67 14.22
N ILE A 41 -4.05 -1.75 13.28
CA ILE A 41 -3.80 -2.99 12.52
C ILE A 41 -3.27 -4.13 13.42
N VAL A 42 -2.49 -3.81 14.45
CA VAL A 42 -1.93 -4.81 15.38
C VAL A 42 -3.05 -5.48 16.18
N GLY A 43 -3.98 -4.68 16.73
CA GLY A 43 -5.14 -5.18 17.46
C GLY A 43 -6.06 -6.03 16.59
N LYS A 44 -6.34 -5.59 15.39
CA LYS A 44 -7.15 -6.35 14.42
C LYS A 44 -6.47 -7.68 14.05
N ALA A 45 -5.19 -7.65 13.68
CA ALA A 45 -4.43 -8.84 13.33
C ALA A 45 -4.39 -9.87 14.45
N SER A 46 -4.19 -9.42 15.70
CA SER A 46 -4.13 -10.32 16.87
C SER A 46 -5.49 -10.95 17.21
N GLY A 47 -6.58 -10.17 17.10
CA GLY A 47 -7.94 -10.60 17.44
C GLY A 47 -8.60 -11.43 16.34
N GLU A 48 -8.64 -10.92 15.12
CA GLU A 48 -9.40 -11.52 14.03
C GLU A 48 -8.58 -12.51 13.18
N LYS A 49 -7.25 -12.44 13.23
CA LYS A 49 -6.34 -13.18 12.31
C LYS A 49 -6.66 -12.94 10.82
N LYS A 50 -7.17 -11.75 10.53
CA LYS A 50 -7.56 -11.32 9.19
C LYS A 50 -7.14 -9.89 8.92
N LEU A 51 -6.76 -9.61 7.65
CA LEU A 51 -6.46 -8.28 7.15
C LEU A 51 -7.02 -8.10 5.75
N VAL A 52 -7.60 -6.93 5.47
CA VAL A 52 -7.94 -6.48 4.12
C VAL A 52 -6.79 -5.63 3.60
N ILE A 53 -6.11 -6.08 2.55
CA ILE A 53 -4.91 -5.43 2.02
C ILE A 53 -5.17 -4.88 0.63
N GLY A 54 -5.01 -3.57 0.47
CA GLY A 54 -5.10 -2.88 -0.80
C GLY A 54 -3.83 -3.08 -1.63
N VAL A 55 -3.97 -3.60 -2.86
CA VAL A 55 -2.86 -3.91 -3.77
C VAL A 55 -3.17 -3.50 -5.20
N LYS A 56 -2.16 -3.40 -6.05
CA LYS A 56 -2.34 -3.31 -7.50
C LYS A 56 -2.76 -4.66 -8.08
N ALA A 57 -3.40 -4.61 -9.26
CA ALA A 57 -3.85 -5.81 -9.96
C ALA A 57 -3.37 -5.87 -11.42
N ASP A 58 -2.68 -4.84 -11.87
CA ASP A 58 -2.29 -4.65 -13.28
C ASP A 58 -0.79 -4.42 -13.51
N GLN A 59 0.04 -4.51 -12.46
CA GLN A 59 1.48 -4.23 -12.54
C GLN A 59 2.31 -5.53 -12.55
N PRO A 60 2.82 -5.96 -13.72
CA PRO A 60 3.64 -7.18 -13.82
C PRO A 60 4.88 -7.12 -12.92
N GLY A 61 5.12 -8.19 -12.16
CA GLY A 61 6.24 -8.31 -11.22
C GLY A 61 6.02 -7.63 -9.86
N LEU A 62 5.02 -6.74 -9.71
CA LEU A 62 4.75 -5.95 -8.50
C LEU A 62 3.43 -6.34 -7.85
N GLY A 63 2.30 -5.98 -8.46
CA GLY A 63 0.96 -6.37 -8.05
C GLY A 63 0.12 -6.72 -9.27
N LEU A 64 0.06 -7.99 -9.61
CA LEU A 64 -0.64 -8.52 -10.78
C LEU A 64 -1.68 -9.56 -10.36
N GLN A 65 -2.90 -9.42 -10.87
CA GLN A 65 -3.95 -10.41 -10.70
C GLN A 65 -4.15 -11.23 -11.98
N THR A 66 -4.04 -12.55 -11.89
CA THR A 66 -4.31 -13.46 -13.00
C THR A 66 -5.16 -14.62 -12.49
N GLY A 67 -6.33 -14.85 -13.10
CA GLY A 67 -7.22 -15.94 -12.71
C GLY A 67 -7.66 -15.90 -11.23
N GLY A 68 -7.80 -14.72 -10.66
CA GLY A 68 -8.16 -14.52 -9.24
C GLY A 68 -6.98 -14.57 -8.25
N THR A 69 -5.78 -14.92 -8.70
CA THR A 69 -4.58 -14.99 -7.85
C THR A 69 -3.76 -13.71 -8.00
N TYR A 70 -3.35 -13.13 -6.87
CA TYR A 70 -2.43 -11.99 -6.84
C TYR A 70 -0.98 -12.47 -6.69
N THR A 71 -0.08 -11.88 -7.47
CA THR A 71 1.37 -12.19 -7.48
C THR A 71 2.20 -10.93 -7.65
N GLY A 72 3.46 -10.98 -7.25
CA GLY A 72 4.42 -9.90 -7.43
C GLY A 72 5.06 -9.43 -6.12
N PHE A 73 6.03 -8.55 -6.22
CA PHE A 73 6.85 -8.13 -5.09
C PHE A 73 6.03 -7.43 -3.98
N ASP A 74 5.11 -6.54 -4.33
CA ASP A 74 4.20 -5.91 -3.37
C ASP A 74 3.35 -6.94 -2.62
N ILE A 75 2.93 -8.01 -3.32
CA ILE A 75 2.14 -9.10 -2.73
C ILE A 75 2.99 -9.88 -1.73
N GLU A 76 4.24 -10.20 -2.07
CA GLU A 76 5.14 -10.91 -1.15
C GLU A 76 5.51 -10.04 0.07
N ILE A 77 5.76 -8.73 -0.10
CA ILE A 77 5.95 -7.79 1.01
C ILE A 77 4.70 -7.76 1.92
N ALA A 78 3.51 -7.70 1.33
CA ALA A 78 2.26 -7.72 2.11
C ALA A 78 2.10 -9.03 2.92
N LYS A 79 2.46 -10.18 2.35
CA LYS A 79 2.47 -11.48 3.06
C LYS A 79 3.49 -11.52 4.20
N ILE A 80 4.71 -11.01 3.98
CA ILE A 80 5.74 -10.89 5.04
C ILE A 80 5.18 -10.09 6.21
N ILE A 81 4.55 -8.95 5.94
CA ILE A 81 3.96 -8.09 6.96
C ILE A 81 2.80 -8.80 7.68
N ALA A 82 1.87 -9.39 6.93
CA ALA A 82 0.73 -10.12 7.51
C ALA A 82 1.19 -11.25 8.42
N LYS A 83 2.15 -12.07 7.97
CA LYS A 83 2.77 -13.14 8.76
C LYS A 83 3.44 -12.61 10.04
N GLY A 84 4.20 -11.51 9.94
CA GLY A 84 4.85 -10.86 11.08
C GLY A 84 3.86 -10.26 12.09
N LEU A 85 2.63 -9.93 11.64
CA LEU A 85 1.50 -9.54 12.49
C LEU A 85 0.70 -10.75 13.03
N GLY A 86 1.08 -11.99 12.65
CA GLY A 86 0.43 -13.22 13.09
C GLY A 86 -0.84 -13.58 12.29
N VAL A 87 -0.98 -13.05 11.07
CA VAL A 87 -2.07 -13.35 10.13
C VAL A 87 -1.56 -14.35 9.09
N PRO A 88 -2.16 -15.53 8.94
CA PRO A 88 -1.80 -16.49 7.90
C PRO A 88 -2.24 -16.00 6.51
N ASP A 89 -1.68 -16.56 5.44
CA ASP A 89 -2.03 -16.20 4.06
C ASP A 89 -3.54 -16.35 3.79
N THR A 90 -4.18 -17.34 4.39
CA THR A 90 -5.64 -17.57 4.31
C THR A 90 -6.48 -16.52 5.04
N GLY A 91 -5.85 -15.71 5.88
CA GLY A 91 -6.47 -14.58 6.57
C GLY A 91 -6.35 -13.26 5.80
N ILE A 92 -5.70 -13.26 4.64
CA ILE A 92 -5.55 -12.06 3.81
C ILE A 92 -6.71 -11.97 2.81
N GLU A 93 -7.46 -10.88 2.90
CA GLU A 93 -8.40 -10.46 1.87
C GLU A 93 -7.74 -9.42 0.96
N TRP A 94 -7.58 -9.75 -0.30
CA TRP A 94 -6.98 -8.85 -1.29
C TRP A 94 -8.02 -7.90 -1.87
N LYS A 95 -7.71 -6.61 -1.88
CA LYS A 95 -8.56 -5.57 -2.50
C LYS A 95 -7.81 -4.81 -3.58
N THR A 96 -8.25 -4.95 -4.83
CA THR A 96 -7.71 -4.13 -5.92
C THR A 96 -7.86 -2.64 -5.60
N THR A 97 -6.76 -1.90 -5.61
CA THR A 97 -6.73 -0.50 -5.21
C THR A 97 -5.97 0.33 -6.24
N VAL A 98 -6.73 1.06 -7.07
CA VAL A 98 -6.15 2.04 -8.02
C VAL A 98 -5.53 3.22 -7.27
N SER A 99 -4.61 3.95 -7.92
CA SER A 99 -3.84 4.99 -7.25
C SER A 99 -4.70 6.06 -6.58
N ALA A 100 -5.79 6.48 -7.21
CA ALA A 100 -6.69 7.51 -6.67
C ALA A 100 -7.51 7.04 -5.44
N ASN A 101 -7.60 5.74 -5.21
CA ASN A 101 -8.42 5.19 -4.13
C ASN A 101 -7.60 4.80 -2.88
N ARG A 102 -6.26 4.92 -2.90
CA ARG A 102 -5.41 4.47 -1.79
C ARG A 102 -5.71 5.21 -0.50
N GLU A 103 -5.66 6.54 -0.53
CA GLU A 103 -5.99 7.40 0.60
C GLU A 103 -7.46 7.24 1.05
N PRO A 104 -8.48 7.33 0.16
CA PRO A 104 -9.88 7.12 0.56
C PRO A 104 -10.16 5.76 1.19
N PHE A 105 -9.59 4.67 0.66
CA PHE A 105 -9.82 3.33 1.19
C PHE A 105 -9.24 3.15 2.60
N ILE A 106 -8.06 3.72 2.87
CA ILE A 106 -7.46 3.74 4.21
C ILE A 106 -8.33 4.55 5.17
N GLN A 107 -8.68 5.77 4.80
CA GLN A 107 -9.45 6.70 5.65
C GLN A 107 -10.83 6.14 6.00
N GLN A 108 -11.49 5.48 5.05
CA GLN A 108 -12.81 4.88 5.22
C GLN A 108 -12.78 3.48 5.87
N GLY A 109 -11.60 2.94 6.18
CA GLY A 109 -11.44 1.60 6.74
C GLY A 109 -11.86 0.48 5.79
N GLN A 110 -11.84 0.72 4.48
CA GLN A 110 -12.10 -0.29 3.47
C GLN A 110 -10.92 -1.25 3.27
N VAL A 111 -9.74 -0.84 3.71
CA VAL A 111 -8.53 -1.63 3.81
C VAL A 111 -7.84 -1.33 5.14
N ASP A 112 -7.08 -2.29 5.66
CA ASP A 112 -6.29 -2.13 6.87
C ASP A 112 -4.92 -1.54 6.56
N MET A 113 -4.35 -1.91 5.41
CA MET A 113 -3.14 -1.33 4.86
C MET A 113 -3.16 -1.35 3.33
N VAL A 114 -2.30 -0.55 2.70
CA VAL A 114 -2.08 -0.52 1.25
C VAL A 114 -0.62 -0.79 0.94
N VAL A 115 -0.36 -1.81 0.11
CA VAL A 115 0.95 -2.16 -0.46
C VAL A 115 0.80 -2.17 -1.98
N ALA A 116 1.05 -1.03 -2.62
CA ALA A 116 0.59 -0.81 -3.99
C ALA A 116 1.45 0.24 -4.73
N THR A 117 2.80 0.00 -4.80
CA THR A 117 3.76 0.98 -5.37
C THR A 117 3.45 2.39 -4.85
N TYR A 118 3.37 2.51 -3.53
CA TYR A 118 2.75 3.66 -2.88
C TYR A 118 3.81 4.64 -2.39
N THR A 119 4.19 5.58 -3.24
CA THR A 119 5.20 6.60 -2.93
C THR A 119 4.85 7.38 -1.68
N ILE A 120 5.76 7.39 -0.73
CA ILE A 120 5.73 8.23 0.47
C ILE A 120 6.00 9.67 0.04
N ASN A 121 5.10 10.60 0.39
CA ASN A 121 5.33 12.03 0.23
C ASN A 121 4.56 12.84 1.27
N ASP A 122 4.90 14.12 1.41
CA ASP A 122 4.36 14.97 2.48
C ASP A 122 2.86 15.25 2.32
N GLU A 123 2.34 15.31 1.10
CA GLU A 123 0.89 15.51 0.89
C GLU A 123 0.10 14.30 1.38
N ARG A 124 0.56 13.08 1.08
CA ARG A 124 -0.07 11.84 1.54
C ARG A 124 0.05 11.67 3.04
N LYS A 125 1.22 12.03 3.62
CA LYS A 125 1.43 12.00 5.08
C LYS A 125 0.48 12.91 5.86
N LYS A 126 -0.16 13.90 5.24
CA LYS A 126 -1.18 14.71 5.91
C LYS A 126 -2.42 13.91 6.26
N VAL A 127 -2.75 12.89 5.49
CA VAL A 127 -4.03 12.17 5.56
C VAL A 127 -3.91 10.67 5.88
N VAL A 128 -2.74 10.07 5.70
CA VAL A 128 -2.43 8.67 6.03
C VAL A 128 -1.07 8.59 6.70
N ASN A 129 -0.78 7.47 7.34
CA ASN A 129 0.53 7.14 7.86
C ASN A 129 1.27 6.18 6.92
N PHE A 130 2.59 6.11 7.01
CA PHE A 130 3.43 5.22 6.21
C PHE A 130 4.47 4.51 7.04
N ALA A 131 4.54 3.20 6.91
CA ALA A 131 5.72 2.42 7.23
C ALA A 131 6.59 2.25 5.96
N GLY A 132 7.86 1.99 6.13
CA GLY A 132 8.82 1.89 5.01
C GLY A 132 9.77 3.07 4.92
N PRO A 133 10.49 3.24 3.78
CA PRO A 133 10.23 2.57 2.49
C PRO A 133 10.73 1.12 2.43
N TYR A 134 10.02 0.27 1.66
CA TYR A 134 10.48 -1.08 1.35
C TYR A 134 11.22 -1.18 0.01
N TYR A 135 11.13 -0.17 -0.83
CA TYR A 135 11.83 -0.03 -2.12
C TYR A 135 11.85 1.45 -2.53
N THR A 136 12.84 1.87 -3.31
CA THR A 136 12.86 3.20 -3.92
C THR A 136 13.01 3.07 -5.42
N ALA A 137 11.95 3.44 -6.14
CA ALA A 137 11.90 3.54 -7.59
C ALA A 137 12.27 4.96 -8.07
N GLY A 138 12.23 5.18 -9.37
CA GLY A 138 12.33 6.50 -9.96
C GLY A 138 11.41 6.64 -11.16
N GLN A 139 10.75 7.79 -11.32
CA GLN A 139 9.92 8.05 -12.50
C GLN A 139 10.78 8.05 -13.76
N ASP A 140 10.28 7.36 -14.80
CA ASP A 140 10.92 7.25 -16.11
C ASP A 140 9.85 7.25 -17.22
N LEU A 141 10.24 6.97 -18.43
CA LEU A 141 9.38 6.93 -19.61
C LEU A 141 9.46 5.58 -20.31
N LEU A 142 8.32 5.03 -20.72
CA LEU A 142 8.21 3.94 -21.68
C LEU A 142 7.76 4.50 -23.02
N VAL A 143 8.53 4.20 -24.04
CA VAL A 143 8.31 4.74 -25.39
C VAL A 143 8.48 3.64 -26.45
N PRO A 144 7.96 3.80 -27.67
CA PRO A 144 8.30 2.91 -28.78
C PRO A 144 9.83 2.83 -28.99
N VAL A 145 10.34 1.68 -29.45
CA VAL A 145 11.80 1.47 -29.60
C VAL A 145 12.46 2.47 -30.58
N ASP A 146 11.72 2.93 -31.56
CA ASP A 146 12.12 3.93 -32.58
C ASP A 146 11.85 5.38 -32.15
N SER A 147 11.30 5.60 -30.95
CA SER A 147 11.00 6.94 -30.45
C SER A 147 12.26 7.78 -30.26
N THR A 148 12.16 9.06 -30.58
CA THR A 148 13.20 10.08 -30.34
C THR A 148 13.10 10.73 -28.95
N ILE A 149 12.13 10.34 -28.12
CA ILE A 149 12.02 10.81 -26.74
C ILE A 149 13.13 10.16 -25.91
N THR A 150 14.06 10.97 -25.40
CA THR A 150 15.25 10.53 -24.65
C THR A 150 15.25 11.00 -23.19
N GLY A 151 14.19 11.67 -22.76
CA GLY A 151 14.03 12.13 -21.38
C GLY A 151 12.83 13.06 -21.25
N PRO A 152 12.52 13.50 -20.03
CA PRO A 152 11.34 14.31 -19.75
C PRO A 152 11.37 15.69 -20.44
N GLU A 153 12.54 16.20 -20.76
CA GLU A 153 12.72 17.44 -21.52
C GLU A 153 12.16 17.38 -22.95
N ALA A 154 12.00 16.18 -23.49
CA ALA A 154 11.45 15.95 -24.84
C ALA A 154 9.93 15.77 -24.87
N LEU A 155 9.23 16.02 -23.75
CA LEU A 155 7.78 15.80 -23.62
C LEU A 155 6.92 16.97 -24.12
N ALA A 156 7.50 18.14 -24.42
CA ALA A 156 6.75 19.30 -24.92
C ALA A 156 5.97 18.93 -26.18
N GLY A 157 4.66 19.17 -26.19
CA GLY A 157 3.73 18.84 -27.27
C GLY A 157 3.42 17.35 -27.45
N LYS A 158 4.03 16.45 -26.67
CA LYS A 158 3.81 14.99 -26.73
C LYS A 158 2.60 14.58 -25.90
N LYS A 159 1.89 13.56 -26.37
CA LYS A 159 0.82 12.90 -25.61
C LYS A 159 1.44 11.90 -24.64
N VAL A 160 1.31 12.18 -23.36
CA VAL A 160 1.89 11.39 -22.28
C VAL A 160 0.79 10.76 -21.45
N CYS A 161 0.84 9.45 -21.25
CA CYS A 161 -0.12 8.75 -20.40
C CYS A 161 0.46 8.51 -19.00
N SER A 162 -0.36 8.73 -18.00
CA SER A 162 -0.09 8.29 -16.62
C SER A 162 -1.39 7.96 -15.89
N VAL A 163 -1.31 7.59 -14.61
CA VAL A 163 -2.48 7.14 -13.83
C VAL A 163 -2.95 8.23 -12.87
N SER A 164 -4.26 8.47 -12.84
CA SER A 164 -4.89 9.41 -11.90
C SER A 164 -4.53 9.07 -10.44
N GLY A 165 -4.15 10.09 -9.66
CA GLY A 165 -3.74 9.93 -8.24
C GLY A 165 -2.33 9.38 -8.04
N SER A 166 -1.54 9.23 -9.11
CA SER A 166 -0.11 8.88 -9.03
C SER A 166 0.77 10.13 -8.89
N THR A 167 1.95 9.98 -8.28
CA THR A 167 3.00 11.01 -8.25
C THR A 167 3.51 11.32 -9.65
N PRO A 168 3.73 10.33 -10.54
CA PRO A 168 4.12 10.60 -11.93
C PRO A 168 3.13 11.48 -12.70
N ALA A 169 1.82 11.24 -12.59
CA ALA A 169 0.82 12.10 -13.25
C ALA A 169 0.86 13.53 -12.68
N LYS A 170 0.97 13.66 -11.36
CA LYS A 170 1.08 14.97 -10.70
C LYS A 170 2.30 15.74 -11.18
N ARG A 171 3.47 15.09 -11.29
CA ARG A 171 4.72 15.70 -11.78
C ARG A 171 4.59 16.21 -13.20
N ILE A 172 3.97 15.43 -14.11
CA ILE A 172 3.73 15.93 -15.48
C ILE A 172 2.86 17.19 -15.46
N GLN A 173 1.80 17.20 -14.65
CA GLN A 173 0.91 18.39 -14.54
C GLN A 173 1.62 19.63 -14.02
N THR A 174 2.58 19.48 -13.09
CA THR A 174 3.23 20.62 -12.44
C THR A 174 4.48 21.09 -13.15
N ASP A 175 5.33 20.14 -13.59
CA ASP A 175 6.71 20.43 -14.02
C ASP A 175 6.88 20.37 -15.54
N TYR A 176 5.99 19.65 -16.25
CA TYR A 176 6.04 19.45 -17.71
C TYR A 176 4.73 19.87 -18.38
N LYS A 177 4.31 21.11 -18.13
CA LYS A 177 2.99 21.65 -18.51
C LYS A 177 2.73 21.68 -20.00
N ASP A 178 3.78 21.67 -20.82
CA ASP A 178 3.69 21.64 -22.29
C ASP A 178 3.43 20.22 -22.82
N ALA A 179 3.48 19.18 -21.97
CA ALA A 179 3.08 17.83 -22.33
C ALA A 179 1.53 17.70 -22.30
N GLN A 180 0.98 16.93 -23.22
CA GLN A 180 -0.45 16.65 -23.29
C GLN A 180 -0.76 15.41 -22.44
N LEU A 181 -0.99 15.61 -21.13
CA LEU A 181 -1.24 14.51 -20.20
C LEU A 181 -2.62 13.88 -20.42
N GLN A 182 -2.64 12.58 -20.67
CA GLN A 182 -3.82 11.71 -20.60
C GLN A 182 -3.75 10.86 -19.34
N GLN A 183 -4.87 10.72 -18.63
CA GLN A 183 -4.91 9.94 -17.40
C GLN A 183 -5.96 8.83 -17.50
N PHE A 184 -5.54 7.62 -17.10
CA PHE A 184 -6.41 6.47 -16.88
C PHE A 184 -6.38 6.05 -15.39
N ASP A 185 -7.14 5.03 -15.05
CA ASP A 185 -7.19 4.43 -13.70
C ASP A 185 -6.12 3.34 -13.51
N SER A 186 -5.52 2.82 -14.62
CA SER A 186 -4.52 1.75 -14.59
C SER A 186 -3.41 1.96 -15.63
N TYR A 187 -2.21 1.46 -15.33
CA TYR A 187 -1.09 1.53 -16.27
C TYR A 187 -1.25 0.58 -17.45
N SER A 188 -1.96 -0.53 -17.29
CA SER A 188 -2.30 -1.42 -18.39
C SER A 188 -3.07 -0.71 -19.51
N LYS A 189 -3.97 0.21 -19.16
CA LYS A 189 -4.68 1.05 -20.14
C LYS A 189 -3.72 2.04 -20.82
N CYS A 190 -2.78 2.65 -20.09
CA CYS A 190 -1.76 3.51 -20.65
C CYS A 190 -0.87 2.77 -21.65
N VAL A 191 -0.41 1.57 -21.31
CA VAL A 191 0.44 0.76 -22.21
C VAL A 191 -0.33 0.27 -23.44
N THR A 192 -1.62 -0.04 -23.28
CA THR A 192 -2.50 -0.36 -24.40
C THR A 192 -2.65 0.85 -25.35
N ALA A 193 -2.83 2.05 -24.79
CA ALA A 193 -2.89 3.29 -25.57
C ALA A 193 -1.57 3.59 -26.31
N LEU A 194 -0.42 3.31 -25.67
CA LEU A 194 0.90 3.41 -26.30
C LEU A 194 1.03 2.40 -27.45
N ALA A 195 0.63 1.15 -27.22
CA ALA A 195 0.65 0.11 -28.27
C ALA A 195 -0.25 0.43 -29.46
N GLY A 196 -1.33 1.15 -29.22
CA GLY A 196 -2.25 1.64 -30.27
C GLY A 196 -1.84 2.96 -30.90
N GLY A 197 -0.68 3.55 -30.54
CA GLY A 197 -0.22 4.84 -31.08
C GLY A 197 -1.09 6.04 -30.64
N GLN A 198 -1.90 5.90 -29.61
CA GLN A 198 -2.78 6.97 -29.11
C GLN A 198 -2.01 7.97 -28.25
N VAL A 199 -0.91 7.53 -27.64
CA VAL A 199 0.03 8.34 -26.85
C VAL A 199 1.46 8.08 -27.31
N ASP A 200 2.35 9.05 -27.09
CA ASP A 200 3.77 8.99 -27.48
C ASP A 200 4.63 8.36 -26.40
N ALA A 201 4.21 8.44 -25.13
CA ALA A 201 4.91 7.90 -23.99
C ALA A 201 3.94 7.50 -22.86
N VAL A 202 4.36 6.52 -22.05
CA VAL A 202 3.78 6.25 -20.74
C VAL A 202 4.81 6.65 -19.69
N THR A 203 4.38 7.34 -18.64
CA THR A 203 5.27 7.71 -17.52
C THR A 203 4.77 7.16 -16.21
N THR A 204 5.65 6.47 -15.53
CA THR A 204 5.54 6.00 -14.15
C THR A 204 6.94 5.55 -13.68
N ASP A 205 7.00 4.80 -12.61
CA ASP A 205 8.23 4.33 -12.01
C ASP A 205 8.91 3.29 -12.89
N ASP A 206 10.21 3.37 -13.01
CA ASP A 206 11.07 2.56 -13.87
C ASP A 206 10.81 1.06 -13.75
N ILE A 207 10.63 0.57 -12.51
CA ILE A 207 10.37 -0.85 -12.25
C ILE A 207 8.99 -1.30 -12.78
N ILE A 208 7.97 -0.42 -12.74
CA ILE A 208 6.65 -0.68 -13.33
C ILE A 208 6.77 -0.75 -14.86
N LEU A 209 7.47 0.21 -15.45
CA LEU A 209 7.69 0.27 -16.92
C LEU A 209 8.45 -0.95 -17.41
N ALA A 210 9.50 -1.37 -16.69
CA ALA A 210 10.28 -2.56 -16.99
C ALA A 210 9.41 -3.83 -16.97
N GLY A 211 8.50 -3.94 -15.97
CA GLY A 211 7.55 -5.04 -15.89
C GLY A 211 6.65 -5.14 -17.12
N TYR A 212 6.16 -4.01 -17.65
CA TYR A 212 5.38 -4.00 -18.89
C TYR A 212 6.23 -4.31 -20.11
N ALA A 213 7.41 -3.70 -20.24
CA ALA A 213 8.31 -3.92 -21.40
C ALA A 213 8.75 -5.39 -21.53
N ALA A 214 8.82 -6.10 -20.41
CA ALA A 214 9.21 -7.52 -20.36
C ALA A 214 8.08 -8.50 -20.72
N GLN A 215 6.83 -8.03 -20.89
CA GLN A 215 5.72 -8.91 -21.29
C GLN A 215 5.90 -9.37 -22.73
N ASP A 216 5.68 -10.65 -23.03
CA ASP A 216 5.84 -11.25 -24.36
C ASP A 216 5.13 -10.48 -25.47
N GLN A 217 3.92 -9.98 -25.21
CA GLN A 217 3.12 -9.20 -26.17
C GLN A 217 3.76 -7.85 -26.52
N TYR A 218 4.69 -7.34 -25.71
CA TYR A 218 5.37 -6.05 -25.88
C TYR A 218 6.88 -6.19 -26.13
N ALA A 219 7.40 -7.40 -26.09
CA ALA A 219 8.83 -7.66 -26.31
C ALA A 219 9.29 -7.05 -27.63
N GLY A 220 10.36 -6.24 -27.57
CA GLY A 220 10.94 -5.55 -28.72
C GLY A 220 10.11 -4.38 -29.30
N LYS A 221 8.94 -4.05 -28.72
CA LYS A 221 8.11 -2.92 -29.16
C LYS A 221 8.40 -1.63 -28.41
N PHE A 222 8.77 -1.75 -27.13
CA PHE A 222 8.98 -0.62 -26.24
C PHE A 222 10.34 -0.67 -25.60
N LYS A 223 10.82 0.50 -25.19
CA LYS A 223 12.02 0.66 -24.35
C LYS A 223 11.70 1.58 -23.17
N VAL A 224 12.24 1.29 -22.01
CA VAL A 224 12.36 2.24 -20.91
C VAL A 224 13.53 3.16 -21.26
N VAL A 225 13.34 4.47 -21.15
CA VAL A 225 14.35 5.46 -21.57
C VAL A 225 15.61 5.35 -20.70
N GLY A 226 15.47 4.98 -19.42
CA GLY A 226 16.58 4.81 -18.50
C GLY A 226 17.11 6.13 -17.92
N LYS A 227 16.30 7.19 -17.98
CA LYS A 227 16.63 8.51 -17.43
C LYS A 227 15.63 8.89 -16.33
N LYS A 228 15.87 8.35 -15.13
CA LYS A 228 15.04 8.66 -13.97
C LYS A 228 15.07 10.15 -13.64
N PHE A 229 13.91 10.71 -13.33
CA PHE A 229 13.76 12.13 -13.01
C PHE A 229 12.99 12.39 -11.71
N SER A 230 12.89 11.37 -10.85
CA SER A 230 12.43 11.49 -9.46
C SER A 230 12.95 10.34 -8.60
N GLU A 231 12.71 10.47 -7.29
CA GLU A 231 12.77 9.38 -6.33
C GLU A 231 11.36 9.07 -5.85
N GLU A 232 10.99 7.79 -5.88
CA GLU A 232 9.67 7.30 -5.52
C GLU A 232 9.81 6.20 -4.45
N PRO A 233 9.97 6.59 -3.15
CA PRO A 233 10.09 5.63 -2.05
C PRO A 233 8.75 4.96 -1.79
N TYR A 234 8.65 3.63 -1.95
CA TYR A 234 7.44 2.86 -1.73
C TYR A 234 7.25 2.52 -0.26
N GLY A 235 6.13 2.93 0.30
CA GLY A 235 5.74 2.61 1.67
C GLY A 235 4.45 1.83 1.76
N ILE A 236 4.18 1.38 2.98
CA ILE A 236 2.93 0.74 3.36
C ILE A 236 2.03 1.80 3.98
N GLY A 237 0.91 2.10 3.30
CA GLY A 237 -0.05 3.08 3.79
C GLY A 237 -0.97 2.50 4.87
N LEU A 238 -1.18 3.27 5.93
CA LEU A 238 -1.96 2.93 7.12
C LEU A 238 -2.88 4.09 7.52
N LYS A 239 -3.83 3.85 8.42
CA LYS A 239 -4.57 4.94 9.06
C LYS A 239 -3.62 5.95 9.69
N LYS A 240 -4.00 7.23 9.63
CA LYS A 240 -3.16 8.36 10.03
C LYS A 240 -2.65 8.26 11.47
N ASP A 241 -3.47 7.76 12.36
CA ASP A 241 -3.25 7.66 13.81
C ASP A 241 -2.70 6.28 14.26
N ASP A 242 -2.48 5.34 13.33
CA ASP A 242 -1.97 4.00 13.65
C ASP A 242 -0.44 3.99 13.75
N THR A 243 0.09 4.66 14.80
CA THR A 243 1.52 4.72 15.09
C THR A 243 2.08 3.36 15.53
N GLU A 244 1.32 2.60 16.32
CA GLU A 244 1.71 1.26 16.77
C GLU A 244 1.88 0.33 15.56
N GLY A 245 0.90 0.30 14.66
CA GLY A 245 0.94 -0.48 13.43
C GLY A 245 2.11 -0.10 12.55
N CYS A 246 2.35 1.20 12.38
CA CYS A 246 3.48 1.71 11.60
C CYS A 246 4.82 1.23 12.15
N ASN A 247 5.05 1.38 13.45
CA ASN A 247 6.30 0.94 14.10
C ASN A 247 6.46 -0.58 13.99
N ARG A 248 5.39 -1.34 14.24
CA ARG A 248 5.43 -2.80 14.14
C ARG A 248 5.75 -3.29 12.74
N ILE A 249 5.21 -2.65 11.70
CA ILE A 249 5.52 -2.98 10.30
C ILE A 249 6.99 -2.66 9.98
N ASN A 250 7.53 -1.53 10.46
CA ASN A 250 8.96 -1.23 10.28
C ASN A 250 9.86 -2.26 10.96
N GLU A 251 9.51 -2.77 12.15
CA GLU A 251 10.23 -3.88 12.80
C GLU A 251 10.19 -5.16 11.96
N ILE A 252 9.03 -5.50 11.39
CA ILE A 252 8.88 -6.67 10.50
C ILE A 252 9.73 -6.50 9.25
N LEU A 253 9.74 -5.33 8.63
CA LEU A 253 10.59 -5.04 7.47
C LEU A 253 12.08 -5.15 7.83
N LYS A 254 12.51 -4.61 8.98
CA LYS A 254 13.90 -4.78 9.46
C LYS A 254 14.27 -6.25 9.66
N ALA A 255 13.38 -7.03 10.26
CA ALA A 255 13.60 -8.47 10.43
C ALA A 255 13.72 -9.19 9.08
N SER A 256 12.87 -8.82 8.09
CA SER A 256 12.87 -9.44 6.76
C SER A 256 14.18 -9.22 5.97
N ALA A 257 14.89 -8.12 6.25
CA ALA A 257 16.21 -7.86 5.67
C ALA A 257 17.28 -8.84 6.20
N THR A 258 17.14 -9.28 7.44
CA THR A 258 18.12 -10.14 8.12
C THR A 258 17.80 -11.64 8.03
N ASP A 259 16.53 -12.02 7.99
CA ASP A 259 16.09 -13.42 7.88
C ASP A 259 16.04 -13.92 6.43
N GLY A 260 16.32 -13.05 5.45
CA GLY A 260 16.36 -13.36 4.03
C GLY A 260 15.00 -13.37 3.33
N SER A 261 13.89 -13.14 4.03
CA SER A 261 12.55 -13.16 3.41
C SER A 261 12.35 -12.02 2.41
N TYR A 262 12.92 -10.83 2.65
CA TYR A 262 12.91 -9.73 1.69
C TYR A 262 13.62 -10.13 0.37
N LYS A 263 14.82 -10.71 0.48
CA LYS A 263 15.55 -11.20 -0.70
C LYS A 263 14.78 -12.29 -1.44
N ALA A 264 14.19 -13.24 -0.72
CA ALA A 264 13.38 -14.31 -1.31
C ALA A 264 12.14 -13.75 -2.03
N ALA A 265 11.48 -12.73 -1.48
CA ALA A 265 10.37 -12.01 -2.13
C ALA A 265 10.82 -11.39 -3.46
N TRP A 266 11.98 -10.74 -3.48
CA TRP A 266 12.56 -10.19 -4.72
C TRP A 266 12.89 -11.27 -5.74
N ASP A 267 13.67 -12.28 -5.34
CA ASP A 267 14.16 -13.34 -6.24
C ASP A 267 13.00 -14.12 -6.89
N SER A 268 11.90 -14.32 -6.16
CA SER A 268 10.72 -15.03 -6.68
C SER A 268 9.85 -14.19 -7.63
N THR A 269 10.09 -12.88 -7.70
CA THR A 269 9.27 -11.92 -8.46
C THR A 269 10.11 -11.14 -9.46
N LEU A 270 10.64 -10.00 -9.08
CA LEU A 270 11.42 -9.08 -9.93
C LEU A 270 12.81 -9.64 -10.28
N GLY A 271 13.39 -10.44 -9.40
CA GLY A 271 14.70 -11.07 -9.61
C GLY A 271 14.73 -12.13 -10.72
N LYS A 272 13.57 -12.60 -11.20
CA LYS A 272 13.47 -13.55 -12.32
C LYS A 272 14.09 -13.03 -13.61
N SER A 273 14.24 -11.71 -13.76
CA SER A 273 14.95 -11.08 -14.87
C SER A 273 16.47 -11.09 -14.71
N GLY A 274 17.01 -11.69 -13.64
CA GLY A 274 18.44 -11.68 -13.32
C GLY A 274 18.92 -10.43 -12.58
N THR A 275 18.01 -9.51 -12.22
CA THR A 275 18.36 -8.34 -11.43
C THR A 275 18.55 -8.72 -9.96
N ALA A 276 19.72 -8.38 -9.39
CA ALA A 276 19.99 -8.63 -7.98
C ALA A 276 19.01 -7.87 -7.07
N ALA A 277 18.65 -8.50 -5.95
CA ALA A 277 17.85 -7.84 -4.92
C ALA A 277 18.61 -6.60 -4.40
N PRO A 278 17.93 -5.43 -4.32
CA PRO A 278 18.52 -4.29 -3.63
C PRO A 278 18.60 -4.59 -2.12
N GLU A 279 19.58 -4.02 -1.45
CA GLU A 279 19.58 -4.01 0.00
C GLU A 279 18.44 -3.13 0.51
N LEU A 280 17.68 -3.64 1.49
CA LEU A 280 16.69 -2.83 2.17
C LEU A 280 17.42 -1.83 3.10
N ASP A 281 17.28 -0.54 2.81
CA ASP A 281 17.81 0.51 3.69
C ASP A 281 17.01 0.57 5.00
N THR A 282 17.47 -0.20 5.99
CA THR A 282 16.81 -0.26 7.30
C THR A 282 16.96 1.03 8.10
N ALA A 283 17.93 1.90 7.75
CA ALA A 283 18.09 3.21 8.39
C ALA A 283 17.03 4.21 7.91
N ALA A 284 16.51 4.03 6.69
CA ALA A 284 15.43 4.85 6.14
C ALA A 284 14.03 4.49 6.68
N LEU A 285 13.89 3.40 7.48
CA LEU A 285 12.60 2.98 8.06
C LEU A 285 12.20 3.86 9.27
N THR A 286 12.03 5.18 9.03
CA THR A 286 11.84 6.19 10.09
C THR A 286 10.58 7.04 9.92
N HIS A 287 9.69 6.68 9.01
CA HIS A 287 8.57 7.55 8.64
C HIS A 287 7.35 7.48 9.58
N CYS A 288 7.41 6.68 10.66
CA CYS A 288 6.35 6.68 11.66
C CYS A 288 6.36 8.00 12.46
N PRO A 289 5.17 8.53 12.84
CA PRO A 289 5.12 9.67 13.73
C PRO A 289 5.87 9.35 15.02
N THR A 290 6.72 10.25 15.46
CA THR A 290 7.26 10.19 16.83
C THR A 290 6.11 10.49 17.78
N SER A 291 5.81 9.55 18.71
CA SER A 291 4.87 9.76 19.81
C SER A 291 5.28 10.91 20.72
#